data_c0d573d56b2f565a645e9116f632df16
#
_entry.id   c0d573d56b2f565a645e9116f632df16
#
_cell.length_a   1.000
_cell.length_b   1.000
_cell.length_c   1.000
_cell.angle_alpha   90.00
_cell.angle_beta   90.00
_cell.angle_gamma   90.00
#
_symmetry.space_group_name_H-M   'P 1'
#
loop_
_entity.id
_entity.type
_entity.pdbx_description
1 polymer ?
#
loop_
_entity_poly.entity_id
_entity_poly.type
_entity_poly.pdbx_seq_one_letter_code
_entity_poly.pdbx_strand_id
1 'polypeptide(L)'
;FKLVQPALEVLKKHKNENSTDESFVFSLVKNEEKFLKNEHYAISEIERISRNINKSLSYISQKIDLNKGLSFHMSRHTFATNALNNGMRIEYVSKLMDHSDIGITQIYAKVISEELDKAVEKFVY
;
A
#
# COMPACT_ATOMS: atom_id res chain seq x y z
N PHE A 1 5.75 -5.94 -13.78
CA PHE A 1 6.16 -4.52 -13.95
C PHE A 1 7.57 -4.29 -13.39
N LYS A 2 8.22 -3.22 -13.85
CA LYS A 2 9.58 -2.89 -13.42
C LYS A 2 9.54 -2.17 -12.06
N LEU A 3 10.37 -2.62 -11.12
CA LEU A 3 10.54 -1.93 -9.84
C LEU A 3 11.39 -0.67 -10.00
N VAL A 4 11.01 0.39 -9.32
CA VAL A 4 11.76 1.65 -9.27
C VAL A 4 12.94 1.55 -8.30
N GLN A 5 13.97 2.38 -8.52
CA GLN A 5 15.21 2.34 -7.73
C GLN A 5 14.99 2.42 -6.21
N PRO A 6 14.14 3.32 -5.66
CA PRO A 6 13.89 3.35 -4.22
C PRO A 6 13.31 2.06 -3.65
N ALA A 7 12.43 1.37 -4.41
CA ALA A 7 11.89 0.08 -3.99
C ALA A 7 12.98 -1.00 -3.98
N LEU A 8 13.87 -1.01 -4.97
CA LEU A 8 15.01 -1.94 -5.02
C LEU A 8 15.97 -1.74 -3.84
N GLU A 9 16.19 -0.51 -3.40
CA GLU A 9 17.03 -0.21 -2.23
C GLU A 9 16.41 -0.74 -0.94
N VAL A 10 15.09 -0.59 -0.76
CA VAL A 10 14.37 -1.18 0.39
C VAL A 10 14.49 -2.70 0.37
N LEU A 11 14.24 -3.33 -0.79
CA LEU A 11 14.34 -4.79 -0.91
C LEU A 11 15.75 -5.30 -0.60
N LYS A 12 16.80 -4.61 -1.07
CA LYS A 12 18.20 -4.96 -0.78
C LYS A 12 18.51 -4.92 0.72
N LYS A 13 17.95 -3.96 1.47
CA LYS A 13 18.15 -3.86 2.93
C LYS A 13 17.52 -5.02 3.70
N HIS A 14 16.48 -5.65 3.14
CA HIS A 14 15.75 -6.75 3.78
C HIS A 14 16.13 -8.12 3.22
N LYS A 15 17.00 -8.17 2.22
CA LYS A 15 17.50 -9.44 1.66
C LYS A 15 18.44 -10.09 2.66
N ASN A 16 18.09 -11.30 3.13
CA ASN A 16 19.00 -12.14 3.91
C ASN A 16 20.00 -12.85 2.99
N GLU A 17 21.24 -13.05 3.44
CA GLU A 17 22.28 -13.74 2.69
C GLU A 17 21.88 -15.17 2.31
N ASN A 18 21.05 -15.82 3.13
CA ASN A 18 20.57 -17.19 2.92
C ASN A 18 19.21 -17.27 2.21
N SER A 19 18.67 -16.15 1.69
CA SER A 19 17.37 -16.16 1.00
C SER A 19 17.50 -16.77 -0.39
N THR A 20 16.58 -17.68 -0.72
CA THR A 20 16.40 -18.25 -2.07
C THR A 20 15.40 -17.42 -2.87
N ASP A 21 15.27 -17.70 -4.16
CA ASP A 21 14.29 -17.02 -5.02
C ASP A 21 12.83 -17.30 -4.60
N GLU A 22 12.60 -18.34 -3.78
CA GLU A 22 11.28 -18.71 -3.24
C GLU A 22 11.02 -18.15 -1.83
N SER A 23 12.02 -17.53 -1.19
CA SER A 23 11.88 -16.98 0.16
C SER A 23 11.05 -15.69 0.17
N PHE A 24 10.25 -15.49 1.22
CA PHE A 24 9.59 -14.21 1.42
C PHE A 24 10.61 -13.09 1.63
N VAL A 25 10.40 -11.95 0.98
CA VAL A 25 11.27 -10.77 1.11
C VAL A 25 11.31 -10.25 2.54
N PHE A 26 10.16 -10.28 3.22
CA PHE A 26 10.03 -9.85 4.62
C PHE A 26 9.70 -11.06 5.49
N SER A 27 10.53 -11.33 6.49
CA SER A 27 10.37 -12.45 7.44
C SER A 27 9.21 -12.19 8.43
N LEU A 28 8.01 -11.94 7.93
CA LEU A 28 6.81 -11.65 8.74
C LEU A 28 6.03 -12.92 9.08
N VAL A 29 6.12 -13.94 8.24
CA VAL A 29 5.44 -15.22 8.38
C VAL A 29 6.25 -16.13 9.32
N LYS A 30 5.60 -16.70 10.34
CA LYS A 30 6.27 -17.57 11.33
C LYS A 30 6.69 -18.93 10.76
N ASN A 31 5.87 -19.50 9.89
CA ASN A 31 6.11 -20.79 9.26
C ASN A 31 5.71 -20.71 7.78
N GLU A 32 6.69 -20.54 6.91
CA GLU A 32 6.48 -20.35 5.47
C GLU A 32 5.89 -21.60 4.81
N GLU A 33 6.37 -22.78 5.17
CA GLU A 33 5.88 -24.04 4.60
C GLU A 33 4.39 -24.24 4.91
N LYS A 34 3.99 -24.00 6.17
CA LYS A 34 2.58 -24.10 6.59
C LYS A 34 1.72 -23.02 5.93
N PHE A 35 2.27 -21.82 5.75
CA PHE A 35 1.60 -20.71 5.07
C PHE A 35 1.27 -21.06 3.62
N LEU A 36 2.18 -21.69 2.91
CA LEU A 36 2.00 -22.09 1.50
C LEU A 36 1.07 -23.30 1.32
N LYS A 37 0.98 -24.17 2.33
CA LYS A 37 0.22 -25.44 2.23
C LYS A 37 -1.16 -25.40 2.90
N ASN A 38 -1.43 -24.44 3.77
CA ASN A 38 -2.65 -24.39 4.57
C ASN A 38 -3.31 -23.02 4.52
N GLU A 39 -4.41 -22.93 3.79
CA GLU A 39 -5.14 -21.68 3.56
C GLU A 39 -5.65 -21.03 4.86
N HIS A 40 -6.21 -21.80 5.78
CA HIS A 40 -6.67 -21.27 7.07
C HIS A 40 -5.53 -20.67 7.89
N TYR A 41 -4.37 -21.33 7.87
CA TYR A 41 -3.18 -20.78 8.53
C TYR A 41 -2.70 -19.50 7.83
N ALA A 42 -2.70 -19.48 6.50
CA ALA A 42 -2.32 -18.30 5.73
C ALA A 42 -3.21 -17.10 6.07
N ILE A 43 -4.54 -17.29 6.09
CA ILE A 43 -5.49 -16.25 6.48
C ILE A 43 -5.19 -15.72 7.89
N SER A 44 -5.02 -16.62 8.87
CA SER A 44 -4.76 -16.24 10.27
C SER A 44 -3.44 -15.49 10.43
N GLU A 45 -2.40 -15.85 9.67
CA GLU A 45 -1.10 -15.17 9.66
C GLU A 45 -1.20 -13.78 9.01
N ILE A 46 -1.92 -13.65 7.89
CA ILE A 46 -2.18 -12.35 7.26
C ILE A 46 -2.88 -11.41 8.22
N GLU A 47 -3.92 -11.87 8.92
CA GLU A 47 -4.62 -11.08 9.93
C GLU A 47 -3.71 -10.69 11.10
N ARG A 48 -2.88 -11.61 11.58
CA ARG A 48 -1.92 -11.35 12.66
C ARG A 48 -0.91 -10.28 12.23
N ILE A 49 -0.33 -10.42 11.05
CA ILE A 49 0.64 -9.48 10.48
C ILE A 49 0.00 -8.10 10.33
N SER A 50 -1.17 -8.04 9.73
CA SER A 50 -1.92 -6.80 9.50
C SER A 50 -2.23 -6.07 10.82
N ARG A 51 -2.68 -6.81 11.85
CA ARG A 51 -2.92 -6.24 13.18
C ARG A 51 -1.65 -5.67 13.80
N ASN A 52 -0.52 -6.38 13.70
CA ASN A 52 0.75 -5.93 14.27
C ASN A 52 1.26 -4.67 13.58
N ILE A 53 1.20 -4.62 12.23
CA ILE A 53 1.59 -3.44 11.46
C ILE A 53 0.71 -2.25 11.85
N ASN A 54 -0.61 -2.43 11.88
CA ASN A 54 -1.54 -1.35 12.22
C ASN A 54 -1.36 -0.86 13.67
N LYS A 55 -1.05 -1.76 14.60
CA LYS A 55 -0.72 -1.38 15.99
C LYS A 55 0.53 -0.50 16.06
N SER A 56 1.57 -0.84 15.30
CA SER A 56 2.80 -0.03 15.23
C SER A 56 2.55 1.32 14.57
N LEU A 57 1.75 1.36 13.49
CA LEU A 57 1.38 2.60 12.81
C LEU A 57 0.52 3.51 13.70
N SER A 58 -0.42 2.93 14.46
CA SER A 58 -1.21 3.67 15.45
C SER A 58 -0.34 4.29 16.54
N TYR A 59 0.65 3.54 17.05
CA TYR A 59 1.62 4.06 18.01
C TYR A 59 2.43 5.24 17.43
N ILE A 60 2.90 5.12 16.18
CA ILE A 60 3.63 6.19 15.50
C ILE A 60 2.73 7.42 15.36
N SER A 61 1.48 7.26 14.89
CA SER A 61 0.56 8.39 14.70
C SER A 61 0.29 9.15 16.00
N GLN A 62 0.19 8.45 17.12
CA GLN A 62 0.05 9.07 18.45
C GLN A 62 1.32 9.84 18.86
N LYS A 63 2.49 9.29 18.57
CA LYS A 63 3.78 9.93 18.91
C LYS A 63 4.06 11.22 18.14
N ILE A 64 3.55 11.33 16.93
CA ILE A 64 3.69 12.53 16.08
C ILE A 64 2.44 13.44 16.12
N ASP A 65 1.52 13.17 17.04
CA ASP A 65 0.28 13.93 17.25
C ASP A 65 -0.55 14.09 15.95
N LEU A 66 -0.65 13.02 15.19
CA LEU A 66 -1.41 13.01 13.95
C LEU A 66 -2.91 12.83 14.26
N ASN A 67 -3.74 13.82 13.90
CA ASN A 67 -5.19 13.82 14.16
C ASN A 67 -5.94 12.62 13.54
N LYS A 68 -5.40 12.02 12.47
CA LYS A 68 -5.92 10.81 11.85
C LYS A 68 -4.95 9.66 12.11
N GLY A 69 -5.46 8.55 12.65
CA GLY A 69 -4.67 7.34 12.84
C GLY A 69 -4.12 6.81 11.52
N LEU A 70 -2.86 6.36 11.53
CA LEU A 70 -2.25 5.69 10.38
C LEU A 70 -2.70 4.23 10.32
N SER A 71 -2.95 3.72 9.09
CA SER A 71 -3.16 2.31 8.82
C SER A 71 -2.37 1.86 7.60
N PHE A 72 -2.08 0.56 7.52
CA PHE A 72 -1.35 0.00 6.38
C PHE A 72 -2.09 0.24 5.06
N HIS A 73 -3.41 0.20 5.09
CA HIS A 73 -4.23 0.43 3.89
C HIS A 73 -4.11 1.86 3.35
N MET A 74 -3.78 2.84 4.20
CA MET A 74 -3.56 4.23 3.75
C MET A 74 -2.38 4.36 2.79
N SER A 75 -1.36 3.49 2.89
CA SER A 75 -0.25 3.49 1.93
C SER A 75 -0.74 3.22 0.50
N ARG A 76 -1.71 2.32 0.38
CA ARG A 76 -2.36 1.98 -0.89
C ARG A 76 -3.17 3.17 -1.45
N HIS A 77 -3.93 3.84 -0.59
CA HIS A 77 -4.65 5.06 -0.98
C HIS A 77 -3.70 6.18 -1.41
N THR A 78 -2.63 6.38 -0.63
CA THR A 78 -1.61 7.39 -0.94
C THR A 78 -0.93 7.11 -2.28
N PHE A 79 -0.57 5.85 -2.54
CA PHE A 79 0.00 5.46 -3.84
C PHE A 79 -0.95 5.80 -4.99
N ALA A 80 -2.22 5.39 -4.89
CA ALA A 80 -3.20 5.62 -5.95
C ALA A 80 -3.39 7.11 -6.24
N THR A 81 -3.60 7.90 -5.19
CA THR A 81 -3.79 9.35 -5.32
C THR A 81 -2.55 10.03 -5.91
N ASN A 82 -1.35 9.69 -5.40
CA ASN A 82 -0.10 10.26 -5.92
C ASN A 82 0.16 9.85 -7.37
N ALA A 83 -0.11 8.60 -7.74
CA ALA A 83 0.09 8.12 -9.11
C ALA A 83 -0.82 8.87 -10.10
N LEU A 84 -2.10 9.03 -9.76
CA LEU A 84 -3.06 9.77 -10.58
C LEU A 84 -2.71 11.26 -10.65
N ASN A 85 -2.32 11.91 -9.54
CA ASN A 85 -1.88 13.31 -9.51
C ASN A 85 -0.64 13.56 -10.36
N ASN A 86 0.22 12.56 -10.51
CA ASN A 86 1.39 12.61 -11.42
C ASN A 86 1.07 12.19 -12.86
N GLY A 87 -0.22 12.14 -13.24
CA GLY A 87 -0.66 11.89 -14.59
C GLY A 87 -0.65 10.42 -15.02
N MET A 88 -0.50 9.47 -14.08
CA MET A 88 -0.63 8.07 -14.42
C MET A 88 -2.09 7.75 -14.77
N ARG A 89 -2.32 7.05 -15.88
CA ARG A 89 -3.66 6.67 -16.30
C ARG A 89 -4.31 5.73 -15.28
N ILE A 90 -5.61 5.92 -15.06
CA ILE A 90 -6.38 5.18 -14.07
C ILE A 90 -6.34 3.65 -14.31
N GLU A 91 -6.28 3.22 -15.56
CA GLU A 91 -6.19 1.80 -15.93
C GLU A 91 -4.87 1.18 -15.44
N TYR A 92 -3.77 1.95 -15.49
CA TYR A 92 -2.47 1.48 -15.00
C TYR A 92 -2.45 1.43 -13.47
N VAL A 93 -3.02 2.43 -12.80
CA VAL A 93 -3.16 2.44 -11.34
C VAL A 93 -4.01 1.25 -10.89
N SER A 94 -5.16 1.01 -11.53
CA SER A 94 -6.03 -0.12 -11.24
C SER A 94 -5.30 -1.45 -11.37
N LYS A 95 -4.52 -1.64 -12.45
CA LYS A 95 -3.73 -2.84 -12.69
C LYS A 95 -2.59 -3.02 -11.67
N LEU A 96 -1.89 -1.94 -11.30
CA LEU A 96 -0.82 -1.99 -10.29
C LEU A 96 -1.34 -2.29 -8.89
N MET A 97 -2.58 -1.89 -8.61
CA MET A 97 -3.27 -2.15 -7.36
C MET A 97 -4.00 -3.49 -7.35
N ASP A 98 -3.97 -4.24 -8.44
CA ASP A 98 -4.67 -5.51 -8.60
C ASP A 98 -6.18 -5.41 -8.27
N HIS A 99 -6.80 -4.32 -8.76
CA HIS A 99 -8.24 -4.16 -8.66
C HIS A 99 -8.93 -4.96 -9.76
N SER A 100 -9.84 -5.85 -9.39
CA SER A 100 -10.68 -6.61 -10.33
C SER A 100 -11.66 -5.72 -11.11
N ASP A 101 -12.03 -4.56 -10.54
CA ASP A 101 -12.91 -3.57 -11.14
C ASP A 101 -12.24 -2.19 -11.09
N ILE A 102 -12.17 -1.52 -12.24
CA ILE A 102 -11.65 -0.16 -12.36
C ILE A 102 -12.48 0.85 -11.56
N GLY A 103 -13.77 0.58 -11.34
CA GLY A 103 -14.66 1.39 -10.51
C GLY A 103 -14.11 1.62 -9.10
N ILE A 104 -13.38 0.65 -8.54
CA ILE A 104 -12.71 0.79 -7.25
C ILE A 104 -11.64 1.89 -7.30
N THR A 105 -10.95 2.05 -8.44
CA THR A 105 -9.91 3.06 -8.64
C THR A 105 -10.50 4.43 -8.96
N GLN A 106 -11.71 4.50 -9.52
CA GLN A 106 -12.40 5.76 -9.85
C GLN A 106 -12.68 6.63 -8.61
N ILE A 107 -12.78 6.03 -7.42
CA ILE A 107 -12.94 6.75 -6.15
C ILE A 107 -11.79 7.75 -5.96
N TYR A 108 -10.56 7.37 -6.31
CA TYR A 108 -9.38 8.25 -6.21
C TYR A 108 -9.40 9.37 -7.24
N ALA A 109 -9.84 9.08 -8.46
CA ALA A 109 -9.97 10.08 -9.53
C ALA A 109 -11.02 11.14 -9.17
N LYS A 110 -12.12 10.73 -8.52
CA LYS A 110 -13.16 11.65 -8.06
C LYS A 110 -12.64 12.62 -6.99
N VAL A 111 -11.85 12.15 -6.03
CA VAL A 111 -11.23 13.01 -5.01
C VAL A 111 -10.33 14.08 -5.65
N ILE A 112 -9.56 13.71 -6.66
CA ILE A 112 -8.69 14.64 -7.39
C ILE A 112 -9.52 15.69 -8.15
N SER A 113 -10.60 15.28 -8.80
CA SER A 113 -11.51 16.19 -9.49
C SER A 113 -12.16 17.20 -8.53
N GLU A 114 -12.62 16.76 -7.35
CA GLU A 114 -13.18 17.64 -6.33
C GLU A 114 -12.16 18.65 -5.78
N GLU A 115 -10.88 18.27 -5.67
CA GLU A 115 -9.81 19.20 -5.28
C GLU A 115 -9.52 20.22 -6.38
N LEU A 116 -9.54 19.79 -7.65
CA LEU A 116 -9.38 20.67 -8.80
C LEU A 116 -10.51 21.69 -8.87
N ASP A 117 -11.76 21.25 -8.72
CA ASP A 117 -12.94 22.11 -8.73
C ASP A 117 -12.85 23.19 -7.64
N LYS A 118 -12.48 22.81 -6.41
CA LYS A 118 -12.23 23.75 -5.30
C LYS A 118 -11.07 24.72 -5.58
N ALA A 119 -10.06 24.28 -6.30
CA ALA A 119 -8.96 25.16 -6.70
C ALA A 119 -9.42 26.17 -7.76
N VAL A 120 -10.23 25.75 -8.73
CA VAL A 120 -10.80 26.62 -9.76
C VAL A 120 -11.74 27.66 -9.14
N GLU A 121 -12.60 27.27 -8.19
CA GLU A 121 -13.49 28.19 -7.50
C GLU A 121 -12.75 29.34 -6.78
N LYS A 122 -11.52 29.10 -6.30
CA LYS A 122 -10.67 30.13 -5.67
C LYS A 122 -10.06 31.11 -6.67
N PHE A 123 -10.09 30.82 -7.98
CA PHE A 123 -9.63 31.71 -9.03
C PHE A 123 -10.76 32.57 -9.64
N VAL A 124 -11.99 32.41 -9.18
CA VAL A 124 -13.08 33.30 -9.59
C VAL A 124 -12.92 34.60 -8.81
N TYR A 125 -12.69 35.68 -9.57
CA TYR A 125 -12.45 37.06 -9.13
C TYR A 125 -13.62 37.63 -8.32
#